data_ae999f1d79c93340f0478ee1c1154383
#
_entry.id   ae999f1d79c93340f0478ee1c1154383
#
_cell.length_a   1.000
_cell.length_b   1.000
_cell.length_c   1.000
_cell.angle_alpha   90.00
_cell.angle_beta   90.00
_cell.angle_gamma   90.00
#
_symmetry.space_group_name_H-M   'P 1'
#
loop_
_entity.id
_entity.type
_entity.pdbx_description
1 polymer ?
#
loop_
_entity_poly.entity_id
_entity_poly.type
_entity_poly.pdbx_seq_one_letter_code
_entity_poly.pdbx_strand_id
1 'polypeptide(L)'
;TVVGLDGIALVVNPVNKLEDITLEDLAKVYSGEITNWKELGGDDKSIVVIGREDGSGTRDGFESIVMGDKEPKYAQELESTGSVINAVATTDGAIGYASLANVDETVKALKIGGVEATEENVKSGAYEVQRPFICATLKGSDNKLVKAYLDFILSEEGQALVLAQGAVPVK
;
A
#
# COMPACT_ATOMS: atom_id res chain seq x y z
N THR A 1 11.80 16.21 -5.41
CA THR A 1 12.53 15.11 -6.10
C THR A 1 11.99 13.79 -5.63
N VAL A 2 11.47 12.97 -6.53
CA VAL A 2 11.07 11.58 -6.24
C VAL A 2 12.34 10.74 -6.16
N VAL A 3 12.48 9.95 -5.09
CA VAL A 3 13.66 9.11 -4.83
C VAL A 3 13.37 7.61 -4.83
N GLY A 4 12.10 7.23 -4.77
CA GLY A 4 11.62 5.86 -4.82
C GLY A 4 10.11 5.84 -4.91
N LEU A 5 9.52 4.66 -5.15
CA LEU A 5 8.08 4.42 -5.12
C LEU A 5 7.75 3.36 -4.07
N ASP A 6 6.57 3.46 -3.47
CA ASP A 6 6.03 2.46 -2.54
C ASP A 6 4.71 1.94 -3.10
N GLY A 7 4.66 0.67 -3.45
CA GLY A 7 3.41 -0.01 -3.77
C GLY A 7 2.66 -0.33 -2.47
N ILE A 8 1.37 -0.01 -2.41
CA ILE A 8 0.53 -0.32 -1.26
C ILE A 8 -0.34 -1.52 -1.63
N ALA A 9 0.07 -2.69 -1.21
CA ALA A 9 -0.62 -3.94 -1.50
C ALA A 9 -1.85 -4.11 -0.60
N LEU A 10 -2.96 -4.57 -1.18
CA LEU A 10 -4.15 -5.00 -0.45
C LEU A 10 -3.94 -6.45 -0.03
N VAL A 11 -4.03 -6.70 1.26
CA VAL A 11 -3.78 -8.02 1.84
C VAL A 11 -5.03 -8.56 2.52
N VAL A 12 -5.30 -9.84 2.32
CA VAL A 12 -6.41 -10.58 2.95
C VAL A 12 -5.88 -11.83 3.64
N ASN A 13 -6.70 -12.37 4.53
CA ASN A 13 -6.43 -13.67 5.12
C ASN A 13 -6.25 -14.73 4.02
N PRO A 14 -5.26 -15.65 4.10
CA PRO A 14 -4.97 -16.63 3.05
C PRO A 14 -6.12 -17.55 2.67
N VAL A 15 -7.10 -17.76 3.55
CA VAL A 15 -8.30 -18.58 3.26
C VAL A 15 -9.34 -17.84 2.41
N ASN A 16 -9.20 -16.53 2.22
CA ASN A 16 -10.08 -15.75 1.36
C ASN A 16 -9.94 -16.19 -0.10
N LYS A 17 -11.05 -16.43 -0.79
CA LYS A 17 -11.05 -16.93 -2.17
C LYS A 17 -11.03 -15.83 -3.22
N LEU A 18 -11.24 -14.58 -2.83
CA LEU A 18 -11.19 -13.46 -3.77
C LEU A 18 -9.75 -13.30 -4.28
N GLU A 19 -9.60 -13.10 -5.59
CA GLU A 19 -8.29 -12.91 -6.25
C GLU A 19 -8.08 -11.46 -6.72
N ASP A 20 -9.17 -10.76 -6.99
CA ASP A 20 -9.14 -9.42 -7.57
C ASP A 20 -10.25 -8.55 -7.00
N ILE A 21 -10.01 -7.25 -6.91
CA ILE A 21 -11.00 -6.27 -6.49
C ILE A 21 -10.82 -4.99 -7.31
N THR A 22 -11.92 -4.31 -7.64
CA THR A 22 -11.83 -2.98 -8.28
C THR A 22 -11.55 -1.90 -7.25
N LEU A 23 -10.96 -0.77 -7.65
CA LEU A 23 -10.79 0.39 -6.75
C LEU A 23 -12.12 0.90 -6.21
N GLU A 24 -13.18 0.86 -7.03
CA GLU A 24 -14.52 1.29 -6.62
C GLU A 24 -15.07 0.39 -5.50
N ASP A 25 -14.98 -0.94 -5.66
CA ASP A 25 -15.48 -1.87 -4.64
C ASP A 25 -14.59 -1.84 -3.38
N LEU A 26 -13.29 -1.63 -3.54
CA LEU A 26 -12.37 -1.42 -2.42
C LEU A 26 -12.78 -0.19 -1.59
N ALA A 27 -13.11 0.94 -2.25
CA ALA A 27 -13.63 2.12 -1.57
C ALA A 27 -14.95 1.85 -0.83
N LYS A 28 -15.83 1.03 -1.42
CA LYS A 28 -17.09 0.61 -0.76
C LYS A 28 -16.84 -0.29 0.45
N VAL A 29 -15.86 -1.20 0.38
CA VAL A 29 -15.46 -2.04 1.52
C VAL A 29 -14.96 -1.16 2.66
N TYR A 30 -14.02 -0.26 2.38
CA TYR A 30 -13.44 0.59 3.41
C TYR A 30 -14.41 1.64 3.95
N SER A 31 -15.38 2.10 3.17
CA SER A 31 -16.45 3.00 3.65
C SER A 31 -17.58 2.25 4.40
N GLY A 32 -17.56 0.92 4.39
CA GLY A 32 -18.57 0.07 5.03
C GLY A 32 -19.91 0.02 4.26
N GLU A 33 -19.89 0.32 2.96
CA GLU A 33 -21.01 0.10 2.05
C GLU A 33 -21.14 -1.40 1.67
N ILE A 34 -20.00 -2.08 1.49
CA ILE A 34 -19.89 -3.53 1.35
C ILE A 34 -19.31 -4.09 2.64
N THR A 35 -20.02 -5.01 3.27
CA THR A 35 -19.65 -5.55 4.59
C THR A 35 -19.51 -7.07 4.63
N ASN A 36 -19.78 -7.72 3.51
CA ASN A 36 -19.69 -9.17 3.39
C ASN A 36 -18.99 -9.56 2.08
N TRP A 37 -18.05 -10.48 2.17
CA TRP A 37 -17.28 -10.98 1.02
C TRP A 37 -18.16 -11.58 -0.08
N LYS A 38 -19.34 -12.11 0.27
CA LYS A 38 -20.33 -12.65 -0.69
C LYS A 38 -20.80 -11.61 -1.70
N GLU A 39 -20.82 -10.34 -1.33
CA GLU A 39 -21.21 -9.24 -2.22
C GLU A 39 -20.19 -9.06 -3.36
N LEU A 40 -18.96 -9.54 -3.15
CA LEU A 40 -17.87 -9.54 -4.11
C LEU A 40 -17.61 -10.92 -4.76
N GLY A 41 -18.52 -11.88 -4.55
CA GLY A 41 -18.37 -13.24 -5.08
C GLY A 41 -17.51 -14.18 -4.23
N GLY A 42 -17.11 -13.75 -3.04
CA GLY A 42 -16.42 -14.56 -2.04
C GLY A 42 -17.36 -15.39 -1.17
N ASP A 43 -16.84 -15.91 -0.07
CA ASP A 43 -17.59 -16.67 0.91
C ASP A 43 -18.58 -15.78 1.70
N ASP A 44 -19.63 -16.38 2.27
CA ASP A 44 -20.58 -15.66 3.14
C ASP A 44 -19.92 -15.38 4.51
N LYS A 45 -19.10 -14.33 4.55
CA LYS A 45 -18.33 -13.89 5.72
C LYS A 45 -18.30 -12.37 5.81
N SER A 46 -18.43 -11.87 7.02
CA SER A 46 -18.27 -10.44 7.29
C SER A 46 -16.83 -9.98 7.01
N ILE A 47 -16.70 -8.79 6.44
CA ILE A 47 -15.40 -8.15 6.20
C ILE A 47 -14.95 -7.45 7.49
N VAL A 48 -13.69 -7.70 7.89
CA VAL A 48 -13.04 -7.01 9.01
C VAL A 48 -11.98 -6.09 8.43
N VAL A 49 -12.25 -4.79 8.43
CA VAL A 49 -11.37 -3.78 7.84
C VAL A 49 -10.30 -3.37 8.85
N ILE A 50 -9.04 -3.62 8.52
CA ILE A 50 -7.87 -3.30 9.35
C ILE A 50 -7.05 -2.22 8.67
N GLY A 51 -6.74 -1.15 9.41
CA GLY A 51 -5.95 -0.04 8.93
C GLY A 51 -4.78 0.32 9.83
N ARG A 52 -4.14 1.41 9.47
CA ARG A 52 -3.05 2.03 10.22
C ARG A 52 -3.58 3.22 11.02
N GLU A 53 -2.85 3.57 12.06
CA GLU A 53 -3.07 4.76 12.88
C GLU A 53 -2.96 6.06 12.09
N ASP A 54 -3.49 7.14 12.64
CA ASP A 54 -3.28 8.49 12.12
C ASP A 54 -1.80 8.85 12.06
N GLY A 55 -1.39 9.54 10.99
CA GLY A 55 0.00 9.90 10.73
C GLY A 55 0.83 8.80 10.05
N SER A 56 0.23 7.65 9.76
CA SER A 56 0.85 6.62 8.91
C SER A 56 0.87 7.08 7.45
N GLY A 57 2.08 7.26 6.91
CA GLY A 57 2.19 7.62 5.50
C GLY A 57 1.64 6.54 4.55
N THR A 58 1.57 5.26 4.94
CA THR A 58 0.93 4.20 4.14
C THR A 58 -0.59 4.38 4.15
N ARG A 59 -1.18 4.77 5.30
CA ARG A 59 -2.59 5.16 5.40
C ARG A 59 -2.90 6.36 4.52
N ASP A 60 -2.12 7.44 4.63
CA ASP A 60 -2.32 8.66 3.83
C ASP A 60 -2.27 8.35 2.33
N GLY A 61 -1.31 7.53 1.88
CA GLY A 61 -1.20 7.09 0.50
C GLY A 61 -2.40 6.27 0.05
N PHE A 62 -2.81 5.29 0.85
CA PHE A 62 -3.97 4.46 0.57
C PHE A 62 -5.27 5.28 0.49
N GLU A 63 -5.56 6.06 1.52
CA GLU A 63 -6.80 6.85 1.59
C GLU A 63 -6.89 7.88 0.47
N SER A 64 -5.79 8.56 0.13
CA SER A 64 -5.77 9.55 -0.95
C SER A 64 -6.07 8.96 -2.34
N ILE A 65 -5.74 7.69 -2.55
CA ILE A 65 -5.93 7.02 -3.86
C ILE A 65 -7.29 6.31 -3.92
N VAL A 66 -7.66 5.63 -2.83
CA VAL A 66 -8.82 4.72 -2.82
C VAL A 66 -10.08 5.41 -2.35
N MET A 67 -9.99 6.25 -1.29
CA MET A 67 -11.18 6.73 -0.61
C MET A 67 -11.84 7.95 -1.26
N GLY A 68 -11.07 8.80 -1.95
CA GLY A 68 -11.59 10.06 -2.47
C GLY A 68 -12.19 10.91 -1.34
N ASP A 69 -13.49 11.23 -1.44
CA ASP A 69 -14.23 11.98 -0.43
C ASP A 69 -14.89 11.09 0.64
N LYS A 70 -14.69 9.76 0.59
CA LYS A 70 -15.27 8.82 1.55
C LYS A 70 -14.39 8.70 2.78
N GLU A 71 -15.02 8.53 3.95
CA GLU A 71 -14.30 8.24 5.18
C GLU A 71 -14.19 6.72 5.42
N PRO A 72 -13.00 6.22 5.77
CA PRO A 72 -12.83 4.81 6.08
C PRO A 72 -13.45 4.45 7.43
N LYS A 73 -13.96 3.22 7.53
CA LYS A 73 -14.51 2.63 8.75
C LYS A 73 -13.67 1.43 9.17
N TYR A 74 -12.59 1.70 9.85
CA TYR A 74 -11.72 0.66 10.38
C TYR A 74 -12.36 -0.05 11.57
N ALA A 75 -12.31 -1.39 11.57
CA ALA A 75 -12.62 -2.20 12.74
C ALA A 75 -11.45 -2.19 13.74
N GLN A 76 -10.23 -2.05 13.22
CA GLN A 76 -8.99 -1.92 14.00
C GLN A 76 -8.03 -0.95 13.32
N GLU A 77 -7.36 -0.12 14.12
CA GLU A 77 -6.26 0.74 13.69
C GLU A 77 -4.98 0.32 14.44
N LEU A 78 -3.90 0.04 13.70
CA LEU A 78 -2.68 -0.57 14.25
C LEU A 78 -1.45 0.28 13.94
N GLU A 79 -0.48 0.28 14.88
CA GLU A 79 0.68 1.19 14.88
C GLU A 79 1.80 0.79 13.91
N SER A 80 1.74 -0.38 13.27
CA SER A 80 2.79 -0.81 12.34
C SER A 80 2.25 -1.67 11.20
N THR A 81 2.97 -1.67 10.07
CA THR A 81 2.65 -2.55 8.93
C THR A 81 2.71 -4.03 9.33
N GLY A 82 3.70 -4.43 10.13
CA GLY A 82 3.80 -5.81 10.62
C GLY A 82 2.61 -6.21 11.50
N SER A 83 2.08 -5.28 12.32
CA SER A 83 0.87 -5.55 13.11
C SER A 83 -0.35 -5.74 12.22
N VAL A 84 -0.49 -4.96 11.13
CA VAL A 84 -1.57 -5.15 10.14
C VAL A 84 -1.47 -6.52 9.49
N ILE A 85 -0.29 -6.90 8.99
CA ILE A 85 -0.06 -8.21 8.36
C ILE A 85 -0.43 -9.34 9.33
N ASN A 86 0.07 -9.29 10.57
CA ASN A 86 -0.24 -10.32 11.57
C ASN A 86 -1.75 -10.38 11.90
N ALA A 87 -2.43 -9.24 12.04
CA ALA A 87 -3.85 -9.20 12.31
C ALA A 87 -4.66 -9.76 11.13
N VAL A 88 -4.31 -9.44 9.89
CA VAL A 88 -4.93 -9.99 8.68
C VAL A 88 -4.69 -11.50 8.58
N ALA A 89 -3.46 -11.96 8.82
CA ALA A 89 -3.11 -13.39 8.77
C ALA A 89 -3.92 -14.24 9.77
N THR A 90 -4.25 -13.68 10.94
CA THR A 90 -4.89 -14.41 12.04
C THR A 90 -6.40 -14.17 12.16
N THR A 91 -6.95 -13.21 11.41
CA THR A 91 -8.37 -12.86 11.46
C THR A 91 -9.09 -13.32 10.19
N ASP A 92 -9.98 -14.29 10.32
CA ASP A 92 -10.81 -14.75 9.20
C ASP A 92 -11.74 -13.59 8.73
N GLY A 93 -11.80 -13.40 7.42
CA GLY A 93 -12.56 -12.29 6.81
C GLY A 93 -11.84 -10.94 6.81
N ALA A 94 -10.62 -10.85 7.33
CA ALA A 94 -9.88 -9.58 7.36
C ALA A 94 -9.38 -9.13 5.98
N ILE A 95 -9.36 -7.81 5.83
CA ILE A 95 -8.67 -7.07 4.78
C ILE A 95 -7.84 -5.95 5.41
N GLY A 96 -6.65 -5.73 4.89
CA GLY A 96 -5.78 -4.64 5.29
C GLY A 96 -4.95 -4.14 4.10
N TYR A 97 -4.11 -3.16 4.33
CA TYR A 97 -3.12 -2.67 3.37
C TYR A 97 -1.74 -2.60 4.00
N ALA A 98 -0.73 -2.84 3.20
CA ALA A 98 0.66 -2.86 3.62
C ALA A 98 1.57 -2.33 2.52
N SER A 99 2.71 -1.76 2.88
CA SER A 99 3.79 -1.53 1.90
C SER A 99 4.19 -2.85 1.26
N LEU A 100 4.34 -2.88 -0.05
CA LEU A 100 4.72 -4.07 -0.83
C LEU A 100 5.98 -4.76 -0.28
N ALA A 101 6.93 -3.98 0.20
CA ALA A 101 8.15 -4.46 0.84
C ALA A 101 7.95 -5.40 2.05
N ASN A 102 6.80 -5.31 2.70
CA ASN A 102 6.51 -6.05 3.92
C ASN A 102 5.56 -7.24 3.71
N VAL A 103 5.05 -7.41 2.48
CA VAL A 103 4.14 -8.51 2.16
C VAL A 103 4.92 -9.82 2.10
N ASP A 104 4.47 -10.80 2.85
CA ASP A 104 5.05 -12.14 2.91
C ASP A 104 3.97 -13.23 2.68
N GLU A 105 4.38 -14.48 2.77
CA GLU A 105 3.51 -15.65 2.54
C GLU A 105 2.42 -15.87 3.60
N THR A 106 2.44 -15.12 4.70
CA THR A 106 1.43 -15.23 5.77
C THR A 106 0.09 -14.59 5.40
N VAL A 107 0.09 -13.74 4.38
CA VAL A 107 -1.10 -13.08 3.85
C VAL A 107 -1.20 -13.27 2.33
N LYS A 108 -2.38 -13.10 1.77
CA LYS A 108 -2.60 -13.10 0.33
C LYS A 108 -2.81 -11.68 -0.18
N ALA A 109 -2.01 -11.25 -1.17
CA ALA A 109 -2.22 -9.99 -1.87
C ALA A 109 -3.31 -10.15 -2.94
N LEU A 110 -4.25 -9.20 -2.97
CA LEU A 110 -5.25 -9.10 -4.03
C LEU A 110 -4.69 -8.31 -5.22
N LYS A 111 -5.13 -8.70 -6.41
CA LYS A 111 -5.01 -7.85 -7.60
C LYS A 111 -5.96 -6.66 -7.49
N ILE A 112 -5.64 -5.58 -8.16
CA ILE A 112 -6.54 -4.42 -8.31
C ILE A 112 -6.81 -4.22 -9.78
N GLY A 113 -8.06 -4.45 -10.19
CA GLY A 113 -8.45 -4.36 -11.60
C GLY A 113 -7.65 -5.30 -12.51
N GLY A 114 -7.31 -6.49 -12.02
CA GLY A 114 -6.52 -7.50 -12.73
C GLY A 114 -5.00 -7.30 -12.64
N VAL A 115 -4.51 -6.23 -12.00
CA VAL A 115 -3.07 -5.91 -11.89
C VAL A 115 -2.52 -6.35 -10.53
N GLU A 116 -1.45 -7.12 -10.54
CA GLU A 116 -0.75 -7.57 -9.33
C GLU A 116 0.12 -6.46 -8.74
N ALA A 117 0.22 -6.42 -7.40
CA ALA A 117 1.15 -5.57 -6.68
C ALA A 117 2.57 -6.13 -6.80
N THR A 118 3.28 -5.77 -7.86
CA THR A 118 4.69 -6.14 -8.10
C THR A 118 5.55 -4.89 -8.31
N GLU A 119 6.85 -5.01 -8.07
CA GLU A 119 7.80 -3.92 -8.34
C GLU A 119 7.69 -3.42 -9.79
N GLU A 120 7.57 -4.32 -10.75
CA GLU A 120 7.43 -4.00 -12.17
C GLU A 120 6.16 -3.20 -12.46
N ASN A 121 5.02 -3.62 -11.91
CA ASN A 121 3.74 -2.95 -12.10
C ASN A 121 3.68 -1.59 -11.36
N VAL A 122 4.34 -1.48 -10.22
CA VAL A 122 4.51 -0.20 -9.51
C VAL A 122 5.41 0.73 -10.32
N LYS A 123 6.56 0.26 -10.80
CA LYS A 123 7.51 1.05 -11.60
C LYS A 123 6.91 1.54 -12.92
N SER A 124 6.15 0.69 -13.61
CA SER A 124 5.47 1.05 -14.86
C SER A 124 4.25 1.96 -14.66
N GLY A 125 3.74 2.08 -13.44
CA GLY A 125 2.50 2.79 -13.14
C GLY A 125 1.23 1.99 -13.45
N ALA A 126 1.35 0.70 -13.80
CA ALA A 126 0.20 -0.17 -14.05
C ALA A 126 -0.56 -0.46 -12.75
N TYR A 127 0.14 -0.61 -11.63
CA TYR A 127 -0.48 -0.76 -10.32
C TYR A 127 -0.77 0.62 -9.73
N GLU A 128 -2.05 0.96 -9.62
CA GLU A 128 -2.49 2.32 -9.30
C GLU A 128 -2.31 2.70 -7.83
N VAL A 129 -2.37 1.74 -6.88
CA VAL A 129 -2.25 2.01 -5.45
C VAL A 129 -0.78 2.08 -5.04
N GLN A 130 -0.17 3.19 -5.39
CA GLN A 130 1.24 3.48 -5.14
C GLN A 130 1.46 4.95 -4.80
N ARG A 131 2.54 5.25 -4.10
CA ARG A 131 2.92 6.61 -3.74
C ARG A 131 4.41 6.86 -3.96
N PRO A 132 4.81 8.09 -4.30
CA PRO A 132 6.21 8.44 -4.39
C PRO A 132 6.80 8.75 -3.00
N PHE A 133 8.04 8.32 -2.76
CA PHE A 133 8.88 8.90 -1.73
C PHE A 133 9.52 10.18 -2.24
N ILE A 134 9.26 11.30 -1.58
CA ILE A 134 9.64 12.62 -2.05
C ILE A 134 10.60 13.28 -1.07
N CYS A 135 11.77 13.70 -1.57
CA CYS A 135 12.65 14.63 -0.88
C CYS A 135 12.27 16.06 -1.26
N ALA A 136 11.78 16.84 -0.28
CA ALA A 136 11.50 18.26 -0.43
C ALA A 136 12.73 19.09 -0.08
N THR A 137 13.04 20.10 -0.91
CA THR A 137 14.12 21.04 -0.67
C THR A 137 13.62 22.48 -0.81
N LEU A 138 14.29 23.43 -0.16
CA LEU A 138 13.97 24.85 -0.34
C LEU A 138 14.28 25.27 -1.78
N LYS A 139 13.32 25.96 -2.41
CA LYS A 139 13.48 26.49 -3.77
C LYS A 139 14.64 27.49 -3.80
N GLY A 140 15.58 27.28 -4.72
CA GLY A 140 16.78 28.12 -4.85
C GLY A 140 17.87 27.89 -3.80
N SER A 141 17.81 26.79 -3.06
CA SER A 141 18.87 26.42 -2.11
C SER A 141 20.13 25.96 -2.88
N ASP A 142 21.27 26.62 -2.57
CA ASP A 142 22.60 26.26 -3.09
C ASP A 142 23.36 25.33 -2.11
N ASN A 143 22.66 24.64 -1.21
CA ASN A 143 23.30 23.77 -0.24
C ASN A 143 23.93 22.56 -0.92
N LYS A 144 25.25 22.54 -0.96
CA LYS A 144 26.06 21.49 -1.62
C LYS A 144 25.85 20.11 -1.01
N LEU A 145 25.57 20.02 0.30
CA LEU A 145 25.30 18.72 0.96
C LEU A 145 23.97 18.15 0.52
N VAL A 146 22.93 18.99 0.41
CA VAL A 146 21.61 18.56 -0.10
C VAL A 146 21.72 18.05 -1.52
N LYS A 147 22.47 18.80 -2.37
CA LYS A 147 22.71 18.37 -3.74
C LYS A 147 23.46 17.03 -3.81
N ALA A 148 24.55 16.90 -3.05
CA ALA A 148 25.33 15.66 -3.00
C ALA A 148 24.50 14.47 -2.51
N TYR A 149 23.63 14.68 -1.51
CA TYR A 149 22.70 13.63 -1.05
C TYR A 149 21.71 13.20 -2.13
N LEU A 150 21.09 14.16 -2.82
CA LEU A 150 20.15 13.84 -3.92
C LEU A 150 20.85 13.18 -5.10
N ASP A 151 22.05 13.64 -5.46
CA ASP A 151 22.86 13.02 -6.51
C ASP A 151 23.22 11.57 -6.13
N PHE A 152 23.56 11.31 -4.86
CA PHE A 152 23.85 9.97 -4.35
C PHE A 152 22.62 9.07 -4.36
N ILE A 153 21.49 9.50 -3.75
CA ILE A 153 20.31 8.64 -3.67
C ILE A 153 19.74 8.28 -5.05
N LEU A 154 19.95 9.16 -6.05
CA LEU A 154 19.55 8.92 -7.44
C LEU A 154 20.63 8.22 -8.29
N SER A 155 21.81 7.92 -7.74
CA SER A 155 22.83 7.09 -8.41
C SER A 155 22.44 5.61 -8.42
N GLU A 156 23.13 4.77 -9.20
CA GLU A 156 22.93 3.31 -9.18
C GLU A 156 23.11 2.72 -7.78
N GLU A 157 24.16 3.17 -7.06
CA GLU A 157 24.41 2.70 -5.69
C GLU A 157 23.28 3.12 -4.73
N GLY A 158 22.83 4.37 -4.78
CA GLY A 158 21.72 4.87 -3.97
C GLY A 158 20.41 4.16 -4.29
N GLN A 159 20.12 3.90 -5.57
CA GLN A 159 18.90 3.18 -5.97
C GLN A 159 18.98 1.69 -5.61
N ALA A 160 20.13 1.07 -5.57
CA ALA A 160 20.31 -0.27 -5.02
C ALA A 160 20.00 -0.32 -3.52
N LEU A 161 20.34 0.73 -2.76
CA LEU A 161 19.94 0.85 -1.35
C LEU A 161 18.43 1.08 -1.18
N VAL A 162 17.81 1.87 -2.06
CA VAL A 162 16.36 2.06 -2.10
C VAL A 162 15.65 0.71 -2.28
N LEU A 163 16.11 -0.10 -3.23
CA LEU A 163 15.59 -1.46 -3.45
C LEU A 163 15.82 -2.37 -2.24
N ALA A 164 17.00 -2.32 -1.64
CA ALA A 164 17.33 -3.13 -0.47
C ALA A 164 16.47 -2.80 0.77
N GLN A 165 15.88 -1.61 0.81
CA GLN A 165 14.91 -1.20 1.82
C GLN A 165 13.46 -1.49 1.39
N GLY A 166 13.26 -2.18 0.26
CA GLY A 166 11.96 -2.62 -0.24
C GLY A 166 11.15 -1.55 -0.96
N ALA A 167 11.72 -0.38 -1.23
CA ALA A 167 11.10 0.60 -2.11
C ALA A 167 11.44 0.32 -3.56
N VAL A 168 10.55 0.68 -4.49
CA VAL A 168 10.77 0.48 -5.92
C VAL A 168 11.64 1.62 -6.46
N PRO A 169 12.78 1.31 -7.11
CA PRO A 169 13.66 2.32 -7.68
C PRO A 169 13.00 3.12 -8.80
N VAL A 170 13.38 4.40 -8.92
CA VAL A 170 12.89 5.31 -9.98
C VAL A 170 13.79 5.33 -11.23
N LYS A 171 14.90 4.61 -11.21
CA LYS A 171 15.84 4.45 -12.33
C LYS A 171 16.12 2.99 -12.62
#